data_c06d6a416ae488d6f854da072e94171b
#
_entry.id   c06d6a416ae488d6f854da072e94171b
#
_cell.length_a   1.000
_cell.length_b   1.000
_cell.length_c   1.000
_cell.angle_alpha   90.00
_cell.angle_beta   90.00
_cell.angle_gamma   90.00
#
_symmetry.space_group_name_H-M   'P 1'
#
loop_
_entity.id
_entity.type
_entity.pdbx_description
1 polymer ?
#
loop_
_entity_poly.entity_id
_entity_poly.type
_entity_poly.pdbx_seq_one_letter_code
_entity_poly.pdbx_strand_id
1 'polypeptide(L)'
;MLEKRFKMTTNAEIDLRRNESVARALAYSSTFVADRAIGAEVWDVEGNRFIDFAGGIGCQNVGHGHPKVISAIEKQAQNFTHTCFQISPYQNYILLAERLNALAPGDFHKKSLFFSAGGEAVENAVKIARYFTQRPGLITFTNGYHGRSYMGMGLSARMNPFKIGFGPFPTEIYRIPFPDKYHKITLDDTKRAFGTLFGSDIEPTQIAAAIFEPVQGEGGYNVAEPAFLEYLRELCDEHEIVMVADEIQSAIGRTGKMFAMEHFGIVPDLTCVGKSIGGGLPLSGIVGRSSIIDSVPPGGLGGTFGGNPVACAAALAVLDVIDEESLLKKGLRLGTQIDTHFREMAEKNTWDCIGDIRGLGCMNAIEM
;
A
#
# COMPACT_ATOMS: atom_id res chain seq x y z
N MET A 1 5.79 2.12 -42.86
CA MET A 1 7.19 1.99 -42.38
C MET A 1 7.31 1.91 -40.84
N LEU A 2 6.43 2.52 -40.07
CA LEU A 2 6.41 2.42 -38.61
C LEU A 2 5.96 1.03 -38.10
N GLU A 3 4.95 0.39 -38.72
CA GLU A 3 4.47 -0.92 -38.28
C GLU A 3 5.47 -2.08 -38.38
N LYS A 4 6.42 -2.02 -39.36
CA LYS A 4 7.49 -3.02 -39.45
C LYS A 4 8.59 -2.90 -38.40
N ARG A 5 8.70 -1.73 -37.74
CA ARG A 5 9.73 -1.48 -36.70
C ARG A 5 9.39 -2.03 -35.33
N PHE A 6 8.14 -2.43 -35.11
CA PHE A 6 7.64 -2.84 -33.76
C PHE A 6 7.37 -4.33 -33.60
N LYS A 7 7.58 -5.16 -34.61
CA LYS A 7 7.47 -6.60 -34.45
C LYS A 7 8.77 -7.13 -33.83
N MET A 8 8.86 -6.99 -32.52
CA MET A 8 9.96 -7.56 -31.75
C MET A 8 9.65 -9.02 -31.49
N THR A 9 10.62 -9.89 -31.71
CA THR A 9 10.46 -11.34 -31.62
C THR A 9 11.13 -11.93 -30.39
N THR A 10 12.02 -11.19 -29.73
CA THR A 10 12.79 -11.69 -28.60
C THR A 10 12.85 -10.72 -27.44
N ASN A 11 12.96 -11.25 -26.22
CA ASN A 11 13.21 -10.47 -25.00
C ASN A 11 14.49 -9.63 -25.12
N ALA A 12 15.54 -10.19 -25.67
CA ALA A 12 16.84 -9.52 -25.84
C ALA A 12 16.76 -8.29 -26.78
N GLU A 13 16.04 -8.40 -27.90
CA GLU A 13 15.87 -7.26 -28.83
C GLU A 13 15.09 -6.11 -28.19
N ILE A 14 14.06 -6.42 -27.37
CA ILE A 14 13.30 -5.40 -26.64
C ILE A 14 14.15 -4.77 -25.54
N ASP A 15 14.96 -5.57 -24.83
CA ASP A 15 15.84 -5.06 -23.77
C ASP A 15 16.91 -4.11 -24.30
N LEU A 16 17.51 -4.41 -25.47
CA LEU A 16 18.43 -3.48 -26.13
C LEU A 16 17.77 -2.12 -26.40
N ARG A 17 16.58 -2.11 -26.99
CA ARG A 17 15.82 -0.89 -27.26
C ARG A 17 15.40 -0.17 -25.98
N ARG A 18 15.04 -0.90 -24.94
CA ARG A 18 14.74 -0.33 -23.65
C ARG A 18 15.96 0.40 -23.09
N ASN A 19 17.14 -0.20 -23.14
CA ASN A 19 18.37 0.42 -22.64
C ASN A 19 18.73 1.72 -23.38
N GLU A 20 18.34 1.84 -24.65
CA GLU A 20 18.50 3.07 -25.43
C GLU A 20 17.44 4.13 -25.13
N SER A 21 16.21 3.72 -24.75
CA SER A 21 15.05 4.62 -24.73
C SER A 21 14.52 4.96 -23.34
N VAL A 22 14.80 4.13 -22.35
CA VAL A 22 14.27 4.27 -20.98
C VAL A 22 15.38 4.66 -20.02
N ALA A 23 15.11 5.64 -19.17
CA ALA A 23 16.07 6.10 -18.18
C ALA A 23 16.58 4.94 -17.29
N ARG A 24 17.91 4.81 -17.17
CA ARG A 24 18.58 3.78 -16.37
C ARG A 24 18.15 3.75 -14.90
N ALA A 25 17.68 4.87 -14.36
CA ALA A 25 17.20 4.97 -12.98
C ALA A 25 15.95 4.11 -12.72
N LEU A 26 15.19 3.74 -13.76
CA LEU A 26 14.09 2.80 -13.65
C LEU A 26 14.63 1.36 -13.71
N ALA A 27 14.98 0.82 -12.53
CA ALA A 27 15.45 -0.56 -12.42
C ALA A 27 14.31 -1.57 -12.67
N TYR A 28 14.66 -2.75 -13.11
CA TYR A 28 13.77 -3.91 -13.27
C TYR A 28 14.46 -5.18 -12.78
N SER A 29 13.69 -6.16 -12.38
CA SER A 29 14.20 -7.41 -11.79
C SER A 29 13.96 -8.65 -12.65
N SER A 30 13.11 -8.55 -13.69
CA SER A 30 12.87 -9.68 -14.60
C SER A 30 13.80 -9.64 -15.82
N THR A 31 14.09 -10.83 -16.35
CA THR A 31 14.86 -11.00 -17.62
C THR A 31 13.93 -11.18 -18.83
N PHE A 32 12.60 -11.14 -18.62
CA PHE A 32 11.61 -11.32 -19.68
C PHE A 32 10.75 -10.07 -19.87
N VAL A 33 10.18 -9.89 -21.03
CA VAL A 33 9.27 -8.81 -21.39
C VAL A 33 7.86 -9.39 -21.50
N ALA A 34 6.95 -8.95 -20.62
CA ALA A 34 5.58 -9.45 -20.59
C ALA A 34 4.82 -9.05 -21.87
N ASP A 35 4.10 -10.01 -22.47
CA ASP A 35 3.19 -9.83 -23.60
C ASP A 35 1.73 -9.92 -23.16
N ARG A 36 1.38 -10.94 -22.37
CA ARG A 36 0.04 -11.14 -21.85
C ARG A 36 0.05 -11.77 -20.46
N ALA A 37 -1.04 -11.57 -19.71
CA ALA A 37 -1.22 -12.17 -18.39
C ALA A 37 -2.69 -12.53 -18.14
N ILE A 38 -2.94 -13.66 -17.47
CA ILE A 38 -4.28 -14.15 -17.10
C ILE A 38 -4.20 -14.86 -15.75
N GLY A 39 -5.05 -14.49 -14.80
CA GLY A 39 -5.04 -15.07 -13.46
C GLY A 39 -3.69 -14.86 -12.76
N ALA A 40 -3.01 -15.95 -12.42
CA ALA A 40 -1.67 -15.93 -11.81
C ALA A 40 -0.53 -16.19 -12.82
N GLU A 41 -0.80 -16.12 -14.10
CA GLU A 41 0.16 -16.48 -15.14
C GLU A 41 0.50 -15.29 -16.04
N VAL A 42 1.78 -15.19 -16.40
CA VAL A 42 2.32 -14.20 -17.35
C VAL A 42 3.06 -14.94 -18.45
N TRP A 43 2.89 -14.49 -19.68
CA TRP A 43 3.64 -14.95 -20.84
C TRP A 43 4.50 -13.83 -21.38
N ASP A 44 5.73 -14.15 -21.74
CA ASP A 44 6.60 -13.21 -22.40
C ASP A 44 6.37 -13.16 -23.92
N VAL A 45 7.07 -12.26 -24.59
CA VAL A 45 7.00 -12.07 -26.05
C VAL A 45 7.49 -13.28 -26.85
N GLU A 46 8.21 -14.21 -26.24
CA GLU A 46 8.71 -15.46 -26.85
C GLU A 46 7.74 -16.65 -26.58
N GLY A 47 6.65 -16.40 -25.80
CA GLY A 47 5.64 -17.39 -25.45
C GLY A 47 5.99 -18.24 -24.23
N ASN A 48 7.07 -17.95 -23.50
CA ASN A 48 7.39 -18.63 -22.27
C ASN A 48 6.40 -18.24 -21.18
N ARG A 49 5.98 -19.22 -20.39
CA ARG A 49 4.99 -19.07 -19.32
C ARG A 49 5.66 -19.00 -17.94
N PHE A 50 5.24 -18.05 -17.13
CA PHE A 50 5.71 -17.83 -15.76
C PHE A 50 4.53 -17.76 -14.79
N ILE A 51 4.76 -18.20 -13.54
CA ILE A 51 3.84 -17.95 -12.44
C ILE A 51 4.19 -16.61 -11.80
N ASP A 52 3.22 -15.71 -11.70
CA ASP A 52 3.41 -14.37 -11.15
C ASP A 52 3.23 -14.35 -9.63
N PHE A 53 4.34 -14.50 -8.90
CA PHE A 53 4.38 -14.29 -7.45
C PHE A 53 4.55 -12.82 -7.05
N ALA A 54 4.88 -11.94 -7.99
CA ALA A 54 5.03 -10.50 -7.72
C ALA A 54 3.69 -9.77 -7.73
N GLY A 55 2.71 -10.26 -8.51
CA GLY A 55 1.39 -9.66 -8.64
C GLY A 55 1.42 -8.17 -8.97
N GLY A 56 2.38 -7.71 -9.82
CA GLY A 56 2.58 -6.29 -10.09
C GLY A 56 2.98 -5.48 -8.85
N ILE A 57 3.79 -6.04 -7.97
CA ILE A 57 4.14 -5.53 -6.62
C ILE A 57 2.88 -5.45 -5.74
N GLY A 58 2.14 -6.57 -5.68
CA GLY A 58 0.97 -6.73 -4.81
C GLY A 58 -0.29 -6.00 -5.27
N CYS A 59 -0.46 -5.79 -6.58
CA CYS A 59 -1.64 -5.11 -7.14
C CYS A 59 -2.73 -6.04 -7.67
N GLN A 60 -2.43 -7.32 -7.92
CA GLN A 60 -3.30 -8.25 -8.64
C GLN A 60 -4.01 -9.24 -7.72
N ASN A 61 -4.73 -8.75 -6.70
CA ASN A 61 -5.42 -9.62 -5.73
C ASN A 61 -6.55 -10.46 -6.35
N VAL A 62 -7.14 -10.00 -7.46
CA VAL A 62 -8.17 -10.73 -8.22
C VAL A 62 -7.60 -11.45 -9.46
N GLY A 63 -6.27 -11.42 -9.64
CA GLY A 63 -5.59 -11.95 -10.82
C GLY A 63 -5.61 -11.02 -12.01
N HIS A 64 -4.73 -11.31 -12.98
CA HIS A 64 -4.67 -10.58 -14.23
C HIS A 64 -5.90 -10.85 -15.11
N GLY A 65 -6.40 -9.80 -15.77
CA GLY A 65 -7.41 -9.93 -16.81
C GLY A 65 -8.75 -10.51 -16.34
N HIS A 66 -9.13 -10.31 -15.08
CA HIS A 66 -10.41 -10.82 -14.57
C HIS A 66 -11.59 -10.28 -15.41
N PRO A 67 -12.47 -11.16 -15.97
CA PRO A 67 -13.49 -10.75 -16.95
C PRO A 67 -14.40 -9.63 -16.44
N LYS A 68 -14.82 -9.68 -15.18
CA LYS A 68 -15.70 -8.66 -14.58
C LYS A 68 -14.99 -7.30 -14.48
N VAL A 69 -13.69 -7.29 -14.13
CA VAL A 69 -12.89 -6.06 -14.06
C VAL A 69 -12.68 -5.48 -15.45
N ILE A 70 -12.30 -6.31 -16.44
CA ILE A 70 -12.14 -5.88 -17.84
C ILE A 70 -13.44 -5.31 -18.39
N SER A 71 -14.57 -5.98 -18.19
CA SER A 71 -15.88 -5.49 -18.65
C SER A 71 -16.24 -4.12 -18.04
N ALA A 72 -15.95 -3.91 -16.76
CA ALA A 72 -16.19 -2.62 -16.10
C ALA A 72 -15.32 -1.50 -16.68
N ILE A 73 -14.04 -1.80 -16.96
CA ILE A 73 -13.09 -0.88 -17.62
C ILE A 73 -13.61 -0.50 -19.02
N GLU A 74 -13.94 -1.48 -19.86
CA GLU A 74 -14.41 -1.27 -21.22
C GLU A 74 -15.70 -0.43 -21.25
N LYS A 75 -16.67 -0.78 -20.41
CA LYS A 75 -17.93 -0.04 -20.31
C LYS A 75 -17.71 1.42 -19.92
N GLN A 76 -16.87 1.68 -18.93
CA GLN A 76 -16.59 3.05 -18.51
C GLN A 76 -15.78 3.82 -19.55
N ALA A 77 -14.78 3.18 -20.19
CA ALA A 77 -13.98 3.80 -21.24
C ALA A 77 -14.81 4.21 -22.47
N GLN A 78 -15.87 3.46 -22.80
CA GLN A 78 -16.83 3.81 -23.85
C GLN A 78 -17.67 5.04 -23.50
N ASN A 79 -17.97 5.27 -22.20
CA ASN A 79 -18.72 6.45 -21.78
C ASN A 79 -17.82 7.70 -21.78
N PHE A 80 -16.76 7.69 -21.00
CA PHE A 80 -15.70 8.70 -20.94
C PHE A 80 -14.54 8.20 -20.08
N THR A 81 -13.34 8.69 -20.40
CA THR A 81 -12.12 8.30 -19.69
C THR A 81 -11.71 9.29 -18.59
N HIS A 82 -12.15 10.56 -18.68
CA HIS A 82 -11.78 11.60 -17.72
C HIS A 82 -12.63 12.86 -17.89
N THR A 83 -13.07 13.44 -16.76
CA THR A 83 -13.72 14.75 -16.71
C THR A 83 -13.19 15.62 -15.58
N CYS A 84 -12.23 15.12 -14.78
CA CYS A 84 -11.76 15.64 -13.50
C CYS A 84 -12.91 15.78 -12.47
N PHE A 85 -12.90 14.94 -11.44
CA PHE A 85 -13.99 14.87 -10.46
C PHE A 85 -14.32 16.24 -9.82
N GLN A 86 -13.30 17.08 -9.64
CA GLN A 86 -13.46 18.44 -9.09
C GLN A 86 -14.19 19.42 -10.05
N ILE A 87 -14.23 19.10 -11.35
CA ILE A 87 -14.91 19.93 -12.35
C ILE A 87 -16.29 19.36 -12.66
N SER A 88 -16.38 18.06 -12.95
CA SER A 88 -17.61 17.36 -13.25
C SER A 88 -17.62 16.00 -12.52
N PRO A 89 -18.29 15.94 -11.36
CA PRO A 89 -18.40 14.71 -10.58
C PRO A 89 -19.08 13.58 -11.37
N TYR A 90 -18.71 12.34 -11.07
CA TYR A 90 -19.24 11.14 -11.68
C TYR A 90 -19.53 10.04 -10.66
N GLN A 91 -20.50 9.20 -10.98
CA GLN A 91 -21.10 8.23 -10.07
C GLN A 91 -20.11 7.21 -9.52
N ASN A 92 -19.17 6.69 -10.35
CA ASN A 92 -18.25 5.65 -9.92
C ASN A 92 -17.35 6.07 -8.76
N TYR A 93 -16.97 7.35 -8.71
CA TYR A 93 -16.19 7.89 -7.58
C TYR A 93 -17.01 7.86 -6.28
N ILE A 94 -18.26 8.31 -6.36
CA ILE A 94 -19.18 8.38 -5.22
C ILE A 94 -19.49 6.98 -4.70
N LEU A 95 -19.86 6.06 -5.59
CA LEU A 95 -20.15 4.66 -5.23
C LEU A 95 -18.93 3.96 -4.59
N LEU A 96 -17.74 4.22 -5.12
CA LEU A 96 -16.51 3.66 -4.53
C LEU A 96 -16.25 4.22 -3.14
N ALA A 97 -16.47 5.53 -2.94
CA ALA A 97 -16.35 6.15 -1.62
C ALA A 97 -17.35 5.55 -0.62
N GLU A 98 -18.61 5.38 -1.02
CA GLU A 98 -19.65 4.76 -0.19
C GLU A 98 -19.29 3.31 0.19
N ARG A 99 -18.82 2.52 -0.78
CA ARG A 99 -18.39 1.12 -0.54
C ARG A 99 -17.19 1.07 0.41
N LEU A 100 -16.20 1.91 0.20
CA LEU A 100 -14.99 1.94 1.04
C LEU A 100 -15.32 2.41 2.46
N ASN A 101 -16.18 3.43 2.61
CA ASN A 101 -16.67 3.90 3.90
C ASN A 101 -17.41 2.80 4.69
N ALA A 102 -18.19 1.97 3.99
CA ALA A 102 -18.92 0.86 4.62
C ALA A 102 -18.00 -0.30 5.02
N LEU A 103 -16.93 -0.55 4.26
CA LEU A 103 -15.99 -1.65 4.49
C LEU A 103 -14.91 -1.34 5.53
N ALA A 104 -14.51 -0.07 5.66
CA ALA A 104 -13.46 0.33 6.58
C ALA A 104 -13.87 0.17 8.06
N PRO A 105 -12.96 -0.28 8.95
CA PRO A 105 -13.27 -0.49 10.35
C PRO A 105 -13.66 0.81 11.09
N GLY A 106 -14.39 0.67 12.22
CA GLY A 106 -14.83 1.75 13.10
C GLY A 106 -16.29 2.14 12.93
N ASP A 107 -16.93 2.60 14.02
CA ASP A 107 -18.36 2.91 14.09
C ASP A 107 -18.67 4.42 13.88
N PHE A 108 -17.67 5.22 13.57
CA PHE A 108 -17.80 6.65 13.29
C PHE A 108 -18.16 6.92 11.82
N HIS A 109 -18.70 8.11 11.55
CA HIS A 109 -18.95 8.55 10.18
C HIS A 109 -17.64 8.70 9.41
N LYS A 110 -17.55 8.07 8.24
CA LYS A 110 -16.36 8.02 7.40
C LYS A 110 -16.55 8.77 6.10
N LYS A 111 -15.46 9.29 5.56
CA LYS A 111 -15.36 9.81 4.21
C LYS A 111 -14.13 9.23 3.51
N SER A 112 -14.19 9.22 2.19
CA SER A 112 -13.09 8.79 1.34
C SER A 112 -12.78 9.83 0.28
N LEU A 113 -11.51 9.88 -0.13
CA LEU A 113 -11.05 10.65 -1.28
C LEU A 113 -9.99 9.84 -2.01
N PHE A 114 -9.89 10.01 -3.34
CA PHE A 114 -9.04 9.19 -4.18
C PHE A 114 -7.96 9.98 -4.92
N PHE A 115 -6.83 9.29 -5.16
CA PHE A 115 -5.64 9.79 -5.84
C PHE A 115 -5.17 8.73 -6.86
N SER A 116 -4.08 9.01 -7.58
CA SER A 116 -3.55 8.08 -8.58
C SER A 116 -2.53 7.09 -8.00
N ALA A 117 -1.70 7.52 -7.06
CA ALA A 117 -0.60 6.71 -6.52
C ALA A 117 -0.60 6.66 -4.99
N GLY A 118 -0.10 5.56 -4.41
CA GLY A 118 -0.02 5.40 -2.95
C GLY A 118 0.75 6.52 -2.25
N GLY A 119 1.84 7.00 -2.85
CA GLY A 119 2.57 8.15 -2.32
C GLY A 119 1.71 9.41 -2.20
N GLU A 120 0.78 9.65 -3.14
CA GLU A 120 -0.17 10.77 -3.03
C GLU A 120 -1.15 10.57 -1.87
N ALA A 121 -1.62 9.36 -1.62
CA ALA A 121 -2.46 9.08 -0.46
C ALA A 121 -1.74 9.40 0.85
N VAL A 122 -0.49 8.95 1.01
CA VAL A 122 0.33 9.27 2.19
C VAL A 122 0.58 10.78 2.33
N GLU A 123 0.96 11.47 1.25
CA GLU A 123 1.15 12.93 1.24
C GLU A 123 -0.10 13.66 1.72
N ASN A 124 -1.27 13.24 1.25
CA ASN A 124 -2.53 13.87 1.63
C ASN A 124 -2.98 13.47 3.04
N ALA A 125 -2.68 12.26 3.52
CA ALA A 125 -2.90 11.89 4.93
C ALA A 125 -2.09 12.80 5.87
N VAL A 126 -0.82 13.08 5.54
CA VAL A 126 0.00 14.05 6.27
C VAL A 126 -0.59 15.45 6.23
N LYS A 127 -1.03 15.91 5.05
CA LYS A 127 -1.68 17.24 4.91
C LYS A 127 -2.92 17.34 5.78
N ILE A 128 -3.78 16.32 5.76
CA ILE A 128 -5.00 16.26 6.57
C ILE A 128 -4.66 16.32 8.06
N ALA A 129 -3.75 15.46 8.52
CA ALA A 129 -3.37 15.40 9.93
C ALA A 129 -2.76 16.71 10.43
N ARG A 130 -1.83 17.31 9.67
CA ARG A 130 -1.25 18.63 10.00
C ARG A 130 -2.28 19.75 10.01
N TYR A 131 -3.21 19.74 9.05
CA TYR A 131 -4.26 20.74 9.01
C TYR A 131 -5.25 20.61 10.17
N PHE A 132 -5.64 19.38 10.49
CA PHE A 132 -6.57 19.11 11.59
C PHE A 132 -5.97 19.47 12.94
N THR A 133 -4.73 19.05 13.20
CA THR A 133 -4.08 19.27 14.50
C THR A 133 -3.38 20.59 14.63
N GLN A 134 -3.06 21.28 13.54
CA GLN A 134 -2.20 22.48 13.49
C GLN A 134 -0.79 22.22 14.04
N ARG A 135 -0.27 20.99 13.94
CA ARG A 135 1.01 20.53 14.49
C ARG A 135 1.95 20.09 13.36
N PRO A 136 3.29 20.30 13.48
CA PRO A 136 4.23 19.97 12.43
C PRO A 136 4.76 18.53 12.48
N GLY A 137 4.88 17.93 13.67
CA GLY A 137 5.62 16.69 13.93
C GLY A 137 4.94 15.45 13.37
N LEU A 138 5.73 14.52 12.89
CA LEU A 138 5.28 13.23 12.37
C LEU A 138 6.11 12.11 12.98
N ILE A 139 5.45 11.05 13.40
CA ILE A 139 6.10 9.82 13.84
C ILE A 139 5.99 8.79 12.73
N THR A 140 7.08 8.10 12.46
CA THR A 140 7.17 6.94 11.58
C THR A 140 8.04 5.87 12.24
N PHE A 141 8.17 4.69 11.63
CA PHE A 141 8.84 3.56 12.26
C PHE A 141 10.00 3.05 11.43
N THR A 142 10.97 2.38 12.10
CA THR A 142 12.05 1.67 11.39
C THR A 142 11.47 0.65 10.41
N ASN A 143 12.16 0.40 9.31
CA ASN A 143 11.76 -0.47 8.20
C ASN A 143 10.49 -0.04 7.44
N GLY A 144 9.80 1.06 7.85
CA GLY A 144 8.62 1.56 7.17
C GLY A 144 8.90 2.07 5.76
N TYR A 145 7.91 1.89 4.85
CA TYR A 145 7.96 2.40 3.48
C TYR A 145 6.65 3.08 3.10
N HIS A 146 6.73 4.37 2.77
CA HIS A 146 5.55 5.23 2.56
C HIS A 146 5.57 5.95 1.20
N GLY A 147 6.32 5.43 0.23
CA GLY A 147 6.38 5.98 -1.13
C GLY A 147 7.70 6.67 -1.47
N ARG A 148 7.74 7.23 -2.69
CA ARG A 148 8.95 7.85 -3.29
C ARG A 148 8.78 9.33 -3.60
N SER A 149 7.70 9.98 -3.18
CA SER A 149 7.58 11.43 -3.12
C SER A 149 8.47 11.99 -2.00
N TYR A 150 8.70 13.30 -1.95
CA TYR A 150 9.63 13.87 -0.96
C TYR A 150 9.18 13.61 0.48
N MET A 151 7.91 13.76 0.79
CA MET A 151 7.38 13.39 2.11
C MET A 151 7.44 11.89 2.32
N GLY A 152 7.02 11.08 1.33
CA GLY A 152 7.10 9.62 1.38
C GLY A 152 8.52 9.12 1.63
N MET A 153 9.53 9.70 0.98
CA MET A 153 10.94 9.38 1.24
C MET A 153 11.40 9.85 2.62
N GLY A 154 10.95 11.00 3.11
CA GLY A 154 11.19 11.48 4.46
C GLY A 154 10.70 10.47 5.51
N LEU A 155 9.47 9.99 5.35
CA LEU A 155 8.83 9.00 6.21
C LEU A 155 9.47 7.61 6.09
N SER A 156 9.85 7.17 4.89
CA SER A 156 10.42 5.84 4.65
C SER A 156 11.78 5.66 5.32
N ALA A 157 12.08 4.44 5.78
CA ALA A 157 13.31 4.13 6.51
C ALA A 157 14.49 3.77 5.58
N ARG A 158 14.24 3.27 4.37
CA ARG A 158 15.27 2.72 3.49
C ARG A 158 16.08 3.81 2.76
N MET A 159 17.39 3.86 3.00
CA MET A 159 18.28 4.84 2.37
C MET A 159 18.63 4.47 0.92
N ASN A 160 19.18 3.28 0.71
CA ASN A 160 19.61 2.81 -0.61
C ASN A 160 18.54 1.91 -1.23
N PRO A 161 18.12 2.15 -2.48
CA PRO A 161 18.52 3.23 -3.39
C PRO A 161 17.66 4.50 -3.30
N PHE A 162 16.67 4.58 -2.40
CA PHE A 162 15.55 5.50 -2.50
C PHE A 162 15.84 6.94 -2.06
N LYS A 163 16.82 7.15 -1.19
CA LYS A 163 17.08 8.45 -0.55
C LYS A 163 18.43 9.07 -0.86
N ILE A 164 19.43 8.25 -1.23
CA ILE A 164 20.80 8.73 -1.44
C ILE A 164 20.82 9.76 -2.58
N GLY A 165 21.32 10.97 -2.27
CA GLY A 165 21.50 12.04 -3.23
C GLY A 165 20.22 12.85 -3.56
N PHE A 166 19.08 12.55 -2.95
CA PHE A 166 17.82 13.25 -3.23
C PHE A 166 17.41 14.30 -2.19
N GLY A 167 18.13 14.40 -1.07
CA GLY A 167 17.81 15.38 -0.01
C GLY A 167 18.03 16.86 -0.43
N PRO A 168 17.60 17.82 0.42
CA PRO A 168 17.02 17.61 1.74
C PRO A 168 15.58 17.13 1.68
N PHE A 169 15.18 16.33 2.67
CA PHE A 169 13.80 15.89 2.86
C PHE A 169 13.07 16.82 3.85
N PRO A 170 11.71 16.76 3.91
CA PRO A 170 10.95 17.47 4.92
C PRO A 170 11.45 17.16 6.33
N THR A 171 11.46 18.18 7.17
CA THR A 171 11.81 18.10 8.59
C THR A 171 10.63 17.69 9.46
N GLU A 172 10.84 17.63 10.79
CA GLU A 172 9.84 17.26 11.79
C GLU A 172 9.30 15.83 11.58
N ILE A 173 10.18 14.92 11.19
CA ILE A 173 9.88 13.48 11.03
C ILE A 173 10.77 12.71 12.01
N TYR A 174 10.14 12.06 12.97
CA TYR A 174 10.78 11.32 14.04
C TYR A 174 10.57 9.82 13.82
N ARG A 175 11.67 9.05 13.86
CA ARG A 175 11.62 7.62 13.57
C ARG A 175 11.82 6.82 14.84
N ILE A 176 10.81 6.00 15.15
CA ILE A 176 10.75 5.14 16.33
C ILE A 176 11.04 3.68 15.93
N PRO A 177 11.70 2.85 16.75
CA PRO A 177 11.84 1.43 16.50
C PRO A 177 10.48 0.74 16.37
N PHE A 178 10.28 -0.03 15.28
CA PHE A 178 9.15 -0.95 15.13
C PHE A 178 9.51 -2.26 15.83
N PRO A 179 8.64 -2.85 16.66
CA PRO A 179 8.93 -4.13 17.29
C PRO A 179 9.19 -5.22 16.24
N ASP A 180 10.29 -5.93 16.42
CA ASP A 180 10.74 -6.97 15.49
C ASP A 180 11.36 -8.11 16.31
N LYS A 181 10.59 -9.18 16.48
CA LYS A 181 10.97 -10.30 17.34
C LYS A 181 12.27 -10.99 16.88
N TYR A 182 12.42 -11.14 15.57
CA TYR A 182 13.60 -11.80 15.03
C TYR A 182 14.87 -10.98 15.29
N HIS A 183 14.80 -9.67 15.05
CA HIS A 183 15.92 -8.76 15.32
C HIS A 183 15.98 -8.28 16.79
N LYS A 184 15.18 -8.87 17.69
CA LYS A 184 15.17 -8.59 19.14
C LYS A 184 14.85 -7.13 19.48
N ILE A 185 14.06 -6.46 18.66
CA ILE A 185 13.51 -5.14 18.97
C ILE A 185 12.19 -5.35 19.69
N THR A 186 12.15 -4.98 20.96
CA THR A 186 10.99 -5.22 21.83
C THR A 186 10.05 -4.00 21.87
N LEU A 187 8.82 -4.20 22.36
CA LEU A 187 7.91 -3.11 22.65
C LEU A 187 8.50 -2.13 23.70
N ASP A 188 9.29 -2.62 24.65
CA ASP A 188 9.95 -1.76 25.63
C ASP A 188 11.03 -0.87 25.02
N ASP A 189 11.68 -1.33 23.94
CA ASP A 189 12.61 -0.48 23.16
C ASP A 189 11.84 0.65 22.48
N THR A 190 10.68 0.34 21.90
CA THR A 190 9.76 1.32 21.30
C THR A 190 9.28 2.34 22.34
N LYS A 191 8.83 1.89 23.52
CA LYS A 191 8.39 2.76 24.62
C LYS A 191 9.50 3.67 25.12
N ARG A 192 10.71 3.14 25.29
CA ARG A 192 11.87 3.95 25.67
C ARG A 192 12.21 5.00 24.63
N ALA A 193 12.13 4.66 23.35
CA ALA A 193 12.38 5.61 22.27
C ALA A 193 11.34 6.75 22.26
N PHE A 194 10.06 6.46 22.50
CA PHE A 194 9.05 7.50 22.70
C PHE A 194 9.35 8.37 23.92
N GLY A 195 9.73 7.77 25.05
CA GLY A 195 10.10 8.51 26.25
C GLY A 195 11.29 9.44 26.02
N THR A 196 12.28 9.00 25.26
CA THR A 196 13.44 9.81 24.89
C THR A 196 13.01 10.95 23.94
N LEU A 197 12.23 10.65 22.90
CA LEU A 197 11.74 11.64 21.95
C LEU A 197 10.96 12.76 22.65
N PHE A 198 10.02 12.41 23.50
CA PHE A 198 9.19 13.39 24.21
C PHE A 198 9.89 14.11 25.35
N GLY A 199 10.96 13.52 25.86
CA GLY A 199 11.79 14.14 26.91
C GLY A 199 12.86 15.08 26.38
N SER A 200 13.26 14.99 25.10
CA SER A 200 14.43 15.73 24.59
C SER A 200 14.22 16.46 23.27
N ASP A 201 13.38 15.95 22.36
CA ASP A 201 13.38 16.43 20.98
C ASP A 201 12.12 17.21 20.61
N ILE A 202 10.94 16.74 21.05
CA ILE A 202 9.65 17.37 20.71
C ILE A 202 8.58 17.04 21.75
N GLU A 203 7.77 17.99 22.10
CA GLU A 203 6.60 17.76 22.94
C GLU A 203 5.53 16.93 22.20
N PRO A 204 4.84 15.97 22.85
CA PRO A 204 3.77 15.19 22.22
C PRO A 204 2.68 16.05 21.57
N THR A 205 2.40 17.22 22.19
CA THR A 205 1.45 18.22 21.71
C THR A 205 1.84 18.87 20.37
N GLN A 206 3.04 18.65 19.88
CA GLN A 206 3.50 19.12 18.57
C GLN A 206 3.46 18.01 17.50
N ILE A 207 3.05 16.79 17.84
CA ILE A 207 2.92 15.68 16.89
C ILE A 207 1.53 15.71 16.23
N ALA A 208 1.51 15.76 14.90
CA ALA A 208 0.29 15.70 14.08
C ALA A 208 -0.20 14.27 13.87
N ALA A 209 0.71 13.37 13.52
CA ALA A 209 0.33 11.99 13.19
C ALA A 209 1.44 10.98 13.52
N ALA A 210 1.01 9.74 13.78
CA ALA A 210 1.83 8.55 13.75
C ALA A 210 1.41 7.68 12.56
N ILE A 211 2.36 7.41 11.65
CA ILE A 211 2.12 6.71 10.39
C ILE A 211 2.87 5.38 10.43
N PHE A 212 2.16 4.28 10.23
CA PHE A 212 2.71 2.92 10.28
C PHE A 212 2.04 2.00 9.28
N GLU A 213 2.73 0.90 8.93
CA GLU A 213 2.16 -0.21 8.17
C GLU A 213 1.76 -1.33 9.15
N PRO A 214 0.52 -1.86 9.13
CA PRO A 214 0.15 -3.02 9.95
C PRO A 214 0.96 -4.28 9.63
N VAL A 215 1.38 -4.41 8.37
CA VAL A 215 2.38 -5.36 7.90
C VAL A 215 3.36 -4.58 7.02
N GLN A 216 4.59 -4.47 7.45
CA GLN A 216 5.62 -3.71 6.73
C GLN A 216 5.96 -4.41 5.41
N GLY A 217 5.56 -3.81 4.27
CA GLY A 217 5.75 -4.41 2.95
C GLY A 217 7.23 -4.51 2.57
N GLU A 218 7.81 -3.39 2.21
CA GLU A 218 9.22 -3.29 1.80
C GLU A 218 10.19 -3.56 2.96
N GLY A 219 9.71 -3.47 4.19
CA GLY A 219 10.46 -3.76 5.41
C GLY A 219 10.67 -5.25 5.70
N GLY A 220 10.05 -6.15 4.93
CA GLY A 220 10.25 -7.58 5.04
C GLY A 220 9.06 -8.36 5.62
N TYR A 221 7.86 -7.87 5.44
CA TYR A 221 6.59 -8.44 5.92
C TYR A 221 6.54 -8.63 7.44
N ASN A 222 7.15 -7.68 8.17
CA ASN A 222 7.05 -7.62 9.63
C ASN A 222 5.61 -7.28 10.02
N VAL A 223 4.98 -8.20 10.74
CA VAL A 223 3.59 -8.04 11.23
C VAL A 223 3.64 -7.28 12.55
N ALA A 224 2.83 -6.23 12.68
CA ALA A 224 2.69 -5.50 13.93
C ALA A 224 2.20 -6.41 15.06
N GLU A 225 2.81 -6.30 16.23
CA GLU A 225 2.32 -7.01 17.42
C GLU A 225 1.06 -6.31 17.97
N PRO A 226 0.03 -7.06 18.41
CA PRO A 226 -1.18 -6.45 19.00
C PRO A 226 -0.86 -5.47 20.11
N ALA A 227 0.02 -5.82 21.04
CA ALA A 227 0.41 -4.96 22.17
C ALA A 227 1.10 -3.65 21.71
N PHE A 228 1.81 -3.66 20.58
CA PHE A 228 2.37 -2.43 20.00
C PHE A 228 1.27 -1.52 19.47
N LEU A 229 0.28 -2.07 18.76
CA LEU A 229 -0.83 -1.30 18.21
C LEU A 229 -1.76 -0.76 19.30
N GLU A 230 -1.99 -1.53 20.37
CA GLU A 230 -2.70 -1.08 21.58
C GLU A 230 -2.00 0.12 22.20
N TYR A 231 -0.71 -0.01 22.48
CA TYR A 231 0.11 1.08 23.01
C TYR A 231 0.11 2.31 22.10
N LEU A 232 0.25 2.11 20.77
CA LEU A 232 0.24 3.22 19.82
C LEU A 232 -1.12 3.93 19.80
N ARG A 233 -2.24 3.19 19.90
CA ARG A 233 -3.58 3.77 19.96
C ARG A 233 -3.77 4.57 21.25
N GLU A 234 -3.40 4.02 22.41
CA GLU A 234 -3.44 4.70 23.70
C GLU A 234 -2.62 6.01 23.68
N LEU A 235 -1.40 5.95 23.15
CA LEU A 235 -0.54 7.12 23.01
C LEU A 235 -1.16 8.19 22.09
N CYS A 236 -1.74 7.76 20.98
CA CYS A 236 -2.39 8.68 20.05
C CYS A 236 -3.64 9.33 20.68
N ASP A 237 -4.42 8.57 21.44
CA ASP A 237 -5.61 9.10 22.14
C ASP A 237 -5.23 10.07 23.26
N GLU A 238 -4.20 9.74 24.06
CA GLU A 238 -3.73 10.59 25.16
C GLU A 238 -3.26 11.97 24.67
N HIS A 239 -2.58 12.00 23.51
CA HIS A 239 -1.97 13.22 23.00
C HIS A 239 -2.68 13.83 21.79
N GLU A 240 -3.86 13.31 21.42
CA GLU A 240 -4.65 13.78 20.26
C GLU A 240 -3.84 13.70 18.94
N ILE A 241 -3.02 12.67 18.78
CA ILE A 241 -2.23 12.39 17.58
C ILE A 241 -3.09 11.60 16.60
N VAL A 242 -3.11 11.98 15.32
CA VAL A 242 -3.84 11.24 14.29
C VAL A 242 -3.13 9.92 13.99
N MET A 243 -3.79 8.79 14.26
CA MET A 243 -3.27 7.46 13.94
C MET A 243 -3.55 7.12 12.48
N VAL A 244 -2.50 6.98 11.66
CA VAL A 244 -2.61 6.71 10.23
C VAL A 244 -2.07 5.32 9.91
N ALA A 245 -2.95 4.41 9.48
CA ALA A 245 -2.55 3.12 8.96
C ALA A 245 -2.26 3.21 7.46
N ASP A 246 -1.03 2.95 7.06
CA ASP A 246 -0.67 2.77 5.66
C ASP A 246 -0.96 1.32 5.25
N GLU A 247 -2.14 1.12 4.72
CA GLU A 247 -2.59 -0.18 4.21
C GLU A 247 -2.55 -0.27 2.68
N ILE A 248 -1.72 0.53 2.03
CA ILE A 248 -1.56 0.51 0.57
C ILE A 248 -1.21 -0.89 0.07
N GLN A 249 -0.43 -1.66 0.82
CA GLN A 249 -0.08 -3.03 0.45
C GLN A 249 -0.92 -4.10 1.17
N SER A 250 -1.34 -3.86 2.39
CA SER A 250 -1.96 -4.87 3.26
C SER A 250 -3.49 -4.98 3.14
N ALA A 251 -4.17 -3.93 2.64
CA ALA A 251 -5.61 -3.93 2.45
C ALA A 251 -6.09 -4.69 1.20
N ILE A 252 -7.39 -4.59 0.98
CA ILE A 252 -8.11 -5.12 -0.19
C ILE A 252 -7.88 -6.64 -0.36
N GLY A 253 -8.02 -7.36 0.75
CA GLY A 253 -7.96 -8.81 0.78
C GLY A 253 -6.56 -9.42 0.89
N ARG A 254 -5.47 -8.64 0.84
CA ARG A 254 -4.10 -9.16 0.84
C ARG A 254 -3.78 -10.01 2.07
N THR A 255 -4.25 -9.62 3.24
CA THR A 255 -4.05 -10.35 4.49
C THR A 255 -5.17 -11.34 4.82
N GLY A 256 -6.14 -11.52 3.90
CA GLY A 256 -7.33 -12.37 4.12
C GLY A 256 -8.46 -11.67 4.87
N LYS A 257 -8.30 -10.39 5.17
CA LYS A 257 -9.34 -9.45 5.61
C LYS A 257 -9.40 -8.31 4.61
N MET A 258 -10.49 -7.54 4.58
CA MET A 258 -10.56 -6.37 3.71
C MET A 258 -9.52 -5.33 4.09
N PHE A 259 -9.34 -5.08 5.38
CA PHE A 259 -8.28 -4.26 5.97
C PHE A 259 -7.44 -5.09 6.95
N ALA A 260 -6.12 -4.89 6.97
CA ALA A 260 -5.24 -5.62 7.88
C ALA A 260 -5.51 -5.27 9.35
N MET A 261 -5.92 -4.03 9.64
CA MET A 261 -6.27 -3.61 11.01
C MET A 261 -7.43 -4.39 11.63
N GLU A 262 -8.27 -5.05 10.82
CA GLU A 262 -9.32 -5.95 11.32
C GLU A 262 -8.79 -7.19 12.06
N HIS A 263 -7.52 -7.58 11.83
CA HIS A 263 -6.91 -8.69 12.58
C HIS A 263 -6.60 -8.32 14.02
N PHE A 264 -6.45 -7.05 14.30
CA PHE A 264 -6.01 -6.53 15.61
C PHE A 264 -7.15 -5.93 16.44
N GLY A 265 -8.31 -5.64 15.83
CA GLY A 265 -9.45 -5.01 16.51
C GLY A 265 -9.21 -3.54 16.88
N ILE A 266 -8.16 -2.92 16.36
CA ILE A 266 -7.79 -1.52 16.60
C ILE A 266 -8.17 -0.69 15.38
N VAL A 267 -8.78 0.47 15.63
CA VAL A 267 -9.30 1.33 14.57
C VAL A 267 -8.42 2.56 14.41
N PRO A 268 -7.77 2.75 13.24
CA PRO A 268 -7.04 3.98 12.93
C PRO A 268 -7.99 5.15 12.65
N ASP A 269 -7.50 6.37 12.75
CA ASP A 269 -8.26 7.56 12.40
C ASP A 269 -8.34 7.76 10.89
N LEU A 270 -7.25 7.48 10.19
CA LEU A 270 -7.12 7.49 8.73
C LEU A 270 -6.47 6.20 8.24
N THR A 271 -6.93 5.67 7.13
CA THR A 271 -6.32 4.53 6.44
C THR A 271 -5.99 4.89 5.00
N CYS A 272 -4.74 4.74 4.58
CA CYS A 272 -4.33 4.84 3.19
C CYS A 272 -4.54 3.50 2.48
N VAL A 273 -5.15 3.53 1.28
CA VAL A 273 -5.35 2.35 0.43
C VAL A 273 -4.74 2.60 -0.95
N GLY A 274 -4.37 1.53 -1.64
CA GLY A 274 -3.79 1.62 -2.98
C GLY A 274 -3.62 0.25 -3.61
N LYS A 275 -2.66 0.14 -4.54
CA LYS A 275 -2.29 -1.13 -5.18
C LYS A 275 -3.51 -1.94 -5.66
N SER A 276 -3.89 -2.96 -4.90
CA SER A 276 -4.95 -3.92 -5.28
C SER A 276 -6.32 -3.32 -5.53
N ILE A 277 -6.63 -2.15 -4.95
CA ILE A 277 -7.94 -1.52 -5.14
C ILE A 277 -8.20 -1.17 -6.60
N GLY A 278 -7.18 -0.82 -7.36
CA GLY A 278 -7.30 -0.42 -8.76
C GLY A 278 -7.40 -1.58 -9.76
N GLY A 279 -7.24 -2.84 -9.32
CA GLY A 279 -7.25 -4.01 -10.23
C GLY A 279 -6.19 -3.93 -11.34
N GLY A 280 -5.04 -3.32 -11.04
CA GLY A 280 -3.93 -3.06 -11.97
C GLY A 280 -3.92 -1.63 -12.53
N LEU A 281 -4.98 -0.84 -12.35
CA LEU A 281 -5.02 0.57 -12.74
C LEU A 281 -4.50 1.48 -11.60
N PRO A 282 -3.89 2.65 -11.95
CA PRO A 282 -3.47 3.64 -10.96
C PRO A 282 -4.65 4.16 -10.15
N LEU A 283 -4.71 3.77 -8.88
CA LEU A 283 -5.70 4.24 -7.92
C LEU A 283 -5.16 4.09 -6.49
N SER A 284 -5.39 5.11 -5.69
CA SER A 284 -5.17 5.10 -4.25
C SER A 284 -6.20 5.98 -3.57
N GLY A 285 -6.27 5.92 -2.26
CA GLY A 285 -7.22 6.76 -1.51
C GLY A 285 -6.91 6.80 -0.03
N ILE A 286 -7.69 7.61 0.65
CA ILE A 286 -7.75 7.69 2.10
C ILE A 286 -9.21 7.46 2.50
N VAL A 287 -9.43 6.65 3.51
CA VAL A 287 -10.70 6.49 4.20
C VAL A 287 -10.49 6.72 5.69
N GLY A 288 -11.41 7.41 6.36
CA GLY A 288 -11.27 7.65 7.79
C GLY A 288 -12.32 8.57 8.37
N ARG A 289 -12.06 9.06 9.58
CA ARG A 289 -12.99 9.95 10.31
C ARG A 289 -13.34 11.19 9.51
N SER A 290 -14.63 11.37 9.23
CA SER A 290 -15.11 12.54 8.49
C SER A 290 -14.74 13.87 9.18
N SER A 291 -14.74 13.92 10.50
CA SER A 291 -14.35 15.11 11.27
C SER A 291 -12.89 15.53 11.04
N ILE A 292 -12.00 14.55 10.75
CA ILE A 292 -10.60 14.82 10.44
C ILE A 292 -10.46 15.20 8.95
N ILE A 293 -11.06 14.42 8.05
CA ILE A 293 -10.95 14.65 6.59
C ILE A 293 -11.57 16.00 6.20
N ASP A 294 -12.75 16.31 6.73
CA ASP A 294 -13.49 17.55 6.43
C ASP A 294 -12.91 18.81 7.12
N SER A 295 -11.89 18.67 7.95
CA SER A 295 -11.20 19.84 8.51
C SER A 295 -10.53 20.67 7.42
N VAL A 296 -10.09 20.05 6.34
CA VAL A 296 -9.43 20.71 5.21
C VAL A 296 -10.49 21.42 4.34
N PRO A 297 -10.31 22.71 4.04
CA PRO A 297 -11.30 23.46 3.26
C PRO A 297 -11.39 22.95 1.81
N PRO A 298 -12.53 23.20 1.13
CA PRO A 298 -12.69 22.84 -0.29
C PRO A 298 -11.53 23.36 -1.15
N GLY A 299 -11.00 22.49 -2.02
CA GLY A 299 -9.85 22.78 -2.87
C GLY A 299 -8.48 22.53 -2.23
N GLY A 300 -8.40 22.26 -0.92
CA GLY A 300 -7.13 21.97 -0.23
C GLY A 300 -6.52 20.60 -0.56
N LEU A 301 -7.33 19.66 -1.04
CA LEU A 301 -6.93 18.30 -1.43
C LEU A 301 -7.40 18.01 -2.85
N GLY A 302 -6.76 17.03 -3.52
CA GLY A 302 -7.16 16.56 -4.83
C GLY A 302 -5.99 16.43 -5.79
N GLY A 303 -6.32 16.21 -7.06
CA GLY A 303 -5.39 16.07 -8.17
C GLY A 303 -6.17 15.83 -9.47
N THR A 304 -5.64 16.28 -10.59
CA THR A 304 -6.33 16.22 -11.89
C THR A 304 -6.86 14.82 -12.20
N PHE A 305 -6.06 13.77 -11.95
CA PHE A 305 -6.41 12.38 -12.26
C PHE A 305 -6.86 11.56 -11.04
N GLY A 306 -6.90 12.17 -9.88
CA GLY A 306 -7.29 11.47 -8.64
C GLY A 306 -8.68 10.85 -8.74
N GLY A 307 -8.79 9.55 -8.48
CA GLY A 307 -10.04 8.82 -8.62
C GLY A 307 -10.54 8.75 -10.08
N ASN A 308 -9.63 8.51 -11.05
CA ASN A 308 -10.01 8.36 -12.47
C ASN A 308 -11.24 7.47 -12.64
N PRO A 309 -12.24 7.84 -13.49
CA PRO A 309 -13.50 7.12 -13.60
C PRO A 309 -13.35 5.66 -14.06
N VAL A 310 -12.36 5.36 -14.91
CA VAL A 310 -12.07 3.99 -15.36
C VAL A 310 -11.46 3.17 -14.22
N ALA A 311 -10.56 3.78 -13.45
CA ALA A 311 -9.96 3.13 -12.28
C ALA A 311 -10.99 2.91 -11.15
N CYS A 312 -11.91 3.85 -10.93
CA CYS A 312 -13.01 3.67 -9.98
C CYS A 312 -13.99 2.56 -10.42
N ALA A 313 -14.29 2.44 -11.73
CA ALA A 313 -15.10 1.35 -12.25
C ALA A 313 -14.42 -0.01 -12.05
N ALA A 314 -13.11 -0.09 -12.32
CA ALA A 314 -12.32 -1.29 -12.05
C ALA A 314 -12.34 -1.63 -10.55
N ALA A 315 -12.16 -0.65 -9.68
CA ALA A 315 -12.16 -0.84 -8.23
C ALA A 315 -13.48 -1.40 -7.69
N LEU A 316 -14.61 -0.88 -8.16
CA LEU A 316 -15.93 -1.41 -7.82
C LEU A 316 -16.05 -2.88 -8.21
N ALA A 317 -15.61 -3.24 -9.42
CA ALA A 317 -15.60 -4.62 -9.88
C ALA A 317 -14.62 -5.50 -9.07
N VAL A 318 -13.47 -4.98 -8.64
CA VAL A 318 -12.54 -5.70 -7.75
C VAL A 318 -13.21 -6.04 -6.42
N LEU A 319 -13.89 -5.07 -5.80
CA LEU A 319 -14.62 -5.30 -4.54
C LEU A 319 -15.72 -6.36 -4.70
N ASP A 320 -16.46 -6.33 -5.82
CA ASP A 320 -17.47 -7.33 -6.11
C ASP A 320 -16.86 -8.74 -6.29
N VAL A 321 -15.78 -8.87 -7.05
CA VAL A 321 -15.08 -10.15 -7.25
C VAL A 321 -14.55 -10.73 -5.94
N ILE A 322 -13.99 -9.89 -5.06
CA ILE A 322 -13.51 -10.34 -3.74
C ILE A 322 -14.64 -10.98 -2.94
N ASP A 323 -15.82 -10.39 -2.94
CA ASP A 323 -16.99 -10.89 -2.21
C ASP A 323 -17.59 -12.14 -2.88
N GLU A 324 -17.97 -12.05 -4.16
CA GLU A 324 -18.64 -13.11 -4.92
C GLU A 324 -17.82 -14.40 -4.99
N GLU A 325 -16.51 -14.28 -5.14
CA GLU A 325 -15.63 -15.43 -5.21
C GLU A 325 -15.04 -15.85 -3.84
N SER A 326 -15.46 -15.19 -2.76
CA SER A 326 -14.96 -15.45 -1.41
C SER A 326 -13.43 -15.39 -1.30
N LEU A 327 -12.80 -14.40 -1.97
CA LEU A 327 -11.34 -14.35 -2.09
C LEU A 327 -10.65 -14.12 -0.74
N LEU A 328 -11.30 -13.47 0.23
CA LEU A 328 -10.75 -13.33 1.58
C LEU A 328 -10.47 -14.69 2.22
N LYS A 329 -11.42 -15.62 2.15
CA LYS A 329 -11.29 -16.98 2.68
C LYS A 329 -10.24 -17.78 1.90
N LYS A 330 -10.23 -17.65 0.57
CA LYS A 330 -9.22 -18.30 -0.30
C LYS A 330 -7.83 -17.79 0.04
N GLY A 331 -7.65 -16.47 0.25
CA GLY A 331 -6.40 -15.86 0.61
C GLY A 331 -5.86 -16.35 1.97
N LEU A 332 -6.72 -16.42 3.00
CA LEU A 332 -6.33 -16.99 4.30
C LEU A 332 -5.84 -18.45 4.16
N ARG A 333 -6.59 -19.28 3.44
CA ARG A 333 -6.21 -20.68 3.21
C ARG A 333 -4.87 -20.79 2.47
N LEU A 334 -4.69 -19.99 1.41
CA LEU A 334 -3.44 -19.97 0.65
C LEU A 334 -2.26 -19.51 1.51
N GLY A 335 -2.45 -18.45 2.29
CA GLY A 335 -1.42 -17.98 3.22
C GLY A 335 -1.01 -19.03 4.23
N THR A 336 -1.97 -19.77 4.82
CA THR A 336 -1.69 -20.89 5.71
C THR A 336 -0.91 -22.01 5.01
N GLN A 337 -1.27 -22.35 3.77
CA GLN A 337 -0.55 -23.36 2.99
C GLN A 337 0.90 -22.94 2.72
N ILE A 338 1.13 -21.68 2.36
CA ILE A 338 2.48 -21.15 2.12
C ILE A 338 3.30 -21.18 3.41
N ASP A 339 2.77 -20.68 4.53
CA ASP A 339 3.45 -20.69 5.83
C ASP A 339 3.80 -22.12 6.26
N THR A 340 2.86 -23.05 6.13
CA THR A 340 3.09 -24.47 6.45
C THR A 340 4.24 -25.04 5.62
N HIS A 341 4.24 -24.81 4.30
CA HIS A 341 5.31 -25.30 3.44
C HIS A 341 6.67 -24.70 3.77
N PHE A 342 6.72 -23.42 4.06
CA PHE A 342 7.97 -22.76 4.46
C PHE A 342 8.53 -23.36 5.76
N ARG A 343 7.67 -23.62 6.76
CA ARG A 343 8.08 -24.25 8.01
C ARG A 343 8.52 -25.71 7.81
N GLU A 344 7.78 -26.49 7.02
CA GLU A 344 8.19 -27.85 6.66
C GLU A 344 9.53 -27.88 5.92
N MET A 345 9.80 -26.92 5.05
CA MET A 345 11.08 -26.79 4.38
C MET A 345 12.21 -26.49 5.37
N ALA A 346 11.98 -25.60 6.33
CA ALA A 346 12.95 -25.27 7.37
C ALA A 346 13.23 -26.46 8.30
N GLU A 347 12.20 -27.22 8.68
CA GLU A 347 12.34 -28.39 9.57
C GLU A 347 13.02 -29.58 8.90
N LYS A 348 12.71 -29.85 7.64
CA LYS A 348 13.23 -31.04 6.88
C LYS A 348 14.70 -30.91 6.52
N ASN A 349 15.35 -29.77 6.76
CA ASN A 349 16.58 -29.56 6.14
C ASN A 349 17.62 -28.72 6.78
N THR A 350 18.63 -29.08 6.68
CA THR A 350 19.84 -28.66 5.97
C THR A 350 19.91 -27.21 5.44
N TRP A 351 18.87 -26.38 5.55
CA TRP A 351 18.93 -24.98 5.16
C TRP A 351 19.21 -24.09 6.39
N ASP A 352 20.43 -24.18 6.90
CA ASP A 352 20.90 -23.34 8.01
C ASP A 352 20.83 -21.82 7.74
N CYS A 353 20.45 -21.46 6.50
CA CYS A 353 20.30 -20.07 6.10
C CYS A 353 18.92 -19.47 6.39
N ILE A 354 17.92 -20.28 6.79
CA ILE A 354 16.60 -19.74 7.15
C ILE A 354 16.63 -19.21 8.58
N GLY A 355 16.53 -17.87 8.71
CA GLY A 355 16.52 -17.20 10.00
C GLY A 355 15.13 -17.04 10.59
N ASP A 356 14.16 -16.63 9.76
CA ASP A 356 12.78 -16.41 10.20
C ASP A 356 11.76 -16.72 9.10
N ILE A 357 10.56 -17.15 9.52
CA ILE A 357 9.40 -17.33 8.65
C ILE A 357 8.24 -16.58 9.29
N ARG A 358 7.69 -15.61 8.58
CA ARG A 358 6.62 -14.75 9.09
C ARG A 358 5.63 -14.37 8.00
N GLY A 359 4.46 -13.90 8.42
CA GLY A 359 3.46 -13.37 7.50
C GLY A 359 2.08 -13.26 8.10
N LEU A 360 1.18 -12.67 7.30
CA LEU A 360 -0.24 -12.55 7.60
C LEU A 360 -1.04 -12.70 6.29
N GLY A 361 -1.91 -13.72 6.21
CA GLY A 361 -2.61 -14.07 4.97
C GLY A 361 -1.61 -14.37 3.85
N CYS A 362 -1.76 -13.70 2.71
CA CYS A 362 -0.86 -13.87 1.55
C CYS A 362 0.35 -12.91 1.54
N MET A 363 0.69 -12.31 2.67
CA MET A 363 1.96 -11.60 2.86
C MET A 363 2.88 -12.49 3.67
N ASN A 364 3.71 -13.31 3.01
CA ASN A 364 4.61 -14.25 3.66
C ASN A 364 6.05 -14.00 3.22
N ALA A 365 6.99 -14.14 4.13
CA ALA A 365 8.42 -13.99 3.91
C ALA A 365 9.24 -15.09 4.57
N ILE A 366 10.37 -15.40 3.94
CA ILE A 366 11.49 -16.14 4.53
C ILE A 366 12.65 -15.14 4.61
N GLU A 367 13.20 -14.98 5.79
CA GLU A 367 14.44 -14.19 6.00
C GLU A 367 15.62 -15.16 6.07
N MET A 368 16.69 -14.87 5.30
CA MET A 368 17.86 -15.73 5.16
C MET A 368 19.13 -14.98 5.62
#